data_666c6c4b9ceae21471b5d5b3ad1acea6
#
_entry.id   666c6c4b9ceae21471b5d5b3ad1acea6
#
_cell.length_a   1.000
_cell.length_b   1.000
_cell.length_c   1.000
_cell.angle_alpha   90.00
_cell.angle_beta   90.00
_cell.angle_gamma   90.00
#
_symmetry.space_group_name_H-M   'P 1'
#
loop_
_entity.id
_entity.type
_entity.pdbx_description
1 polymer ?
#
loop_
_entity_poly.entity_id
_entity_poly.type
_entity_poly.pdbx_seq_one_letter_code
_entity_poly.pdbx_strand_id
1 'polypeptide(L)'
;MKGELYFIESNPYEASSIRSIDKVFYYGDTKFQNCLIAHSPSIGTFLALDKQIQSSEADYFVYHEALVHTCVTSLDNPKNALIIGGGEGTTAAELLKHKGIKVDWVEIDGEVVRMCRKYLPYALKKYDSRTKLIIGDGIKYIRKCRKTYDLIIGDVIEPYMNPIAEVIYNEDFARKVYARLTEQGMYVTLSWGKENGKWKNVPVPSYLKKVFPIVRPIHFYMPAFGLDFMLSIASKKNDPADTNRDKILKSIKPIKNKLKFYNEKIHSDIMLNTG
;
A
#
# COMPACT_ATOMS: atom_id res chain seq x y z
N MET A 1 -35.44 13.41 -18.00
CA MET A 1 -33.96 13.27 -18.15
C MET A 1 -33.48 12.48 -16.95
N LYS A 2 -32.83 11.32 -17.13
CA LYS A 2 -32.09 10.68 -16.06
C LYS A 2 -30.86 11.58 -15.80
N GLY A 3 -30.74 12.13 -14.60
CA GLY A 3 -29.56 12.91 -14.24
C GLY A 3 -28.30 12.03 -14.32
N GLU A 4 -27.25 12.53 -14.94
CA GLU A 4 -25.94 11.87 -14.93
C GLU A 4 -25.23 12.27 -13.64
N LEU A 5 -24.66 11.29 -12.94
CA LEU A 5 -23.89 11.49 -11.73
C LEU A 5 -22.38 11.42 -12.06
N TYR A 6 -21.63 12.39 -11.57
CA TYR A 6 -20.19 12.45 -11.79
C TYR A 6 -19.45 12.50 -10.46
N PHE A 7 -18.33 11.81 -10.39
CA PHE A 7 -17.31 11.98 -9.35
C PHE A 7 -16.24 12.92 -9.89
N ILE A 8 -15.98 13.99 -9.16
CA ILE A 8 -14.93 14.95 -9.45
C ILE A 8 -13.83 14.76 -8.43
N GLU A 9 -12.70 14.27 -8.90
CA GLU A 9 -11.49 14.13 -8.11
C GLU A 9 -10.66 15.40 -8.30
N SER A 10 -10.28 16.03 -7.19
CA SER A 10 -9.43 17.22 -7.19
C SER A 10 -8.14 16.92 -6.48
N ASN A 11 -7.05 16.85 -7.23
CA ASN A 11 -5.72 16.71 -6.67
C ASN A 11 -5.03 18.09 -6.66
N PRO A 12 -4.55 18.59 -5.51
CA PRO A 12 -3.92 19.90 -5.42
C PRO A 12 -2.58 20.02 -6.19
N TYR A 13 -2.01 18.90 -6.62
CA TYR A 13 -0.73 18.85 -7.34
C TYR A 13 -0.87 18.43 -8.80
N GLU A 14 -2.06 18.01 -9.24
CA GLU A 14 -2.30 17.43 -10.56
C GLU A 14 -3.63 17.87 -11.14
N ALA A 15 -3.91 17.49 -12.36
CA ALA A 15 -5.17 17.80 -13.02
C ALA A 15 -6.34 17.05 -12.36
N SER A 16 -7.45 17.75 -12.17
CA SER A 16 -8.70 17.14 -11.71
C SER A 16 -9.21 16.13 -12.72
N SER A 17 -9.70 14.99 -12.26
CA SER A 17 -10.37 13.99 -13.10
C SER A 17 -11.88 14.01 -12.88
N ILE A 18 -12.65 13.77 -13.96
CA ILE A 18 -14.12 13.65 -13.90
C ILE A 18 -14.50 12.27 -14.40
N ARG A 19 -15.27 11.53 -13.60
CA ARG A 19 -15.70 10.17 -13.93
C ARG A 19 -17.22 10.06 -13.79
N SER A 20 -17.88 9.45 -14.78
CA SER A 20 -19.30 9.08 -14.66
C SER A 20 -19.47 8.00 -13.60
N ILE A 21 -20.54 8.10 -12.83
CA ILE A 21 -20.95 7.10 -11.84
C ILE A 21 -22.32 6.58 -12.22
N ASP A 22 -22.48 5.27 -12.28
CA ASP A 22 -23.77 4.63 -12.51
C ASP A 22 -24.38 4.03 -11.24
N LYS A 23 -23.57 3.83 -10.18
CA LYS A 23 -24.06 3.32 -8.89
C LYS A 23 -23.23 3.82 -7.71
N VAL A 24 -23.91 4.26 -6.66
CA VAL A 24 -23.30 4.54 -5.35
C VAL A 24 -23.72 3.42 -4.39
N PHE A 25 -22.73 2.78 -3.77
CA PHE A 25 -22.95 1.73 -2.78
C PHE A 25 -22.94 2.27 -1.36
N TYR A 26 -22.07 3.25 -1.10
CA TYR A 26 -21.92 3.92 0.18
C TYR A 26 -21.37 5.33 -0.02
N TYR A 27 -21.90 6.26 0.74
CA TYR A 27 -21.36 7.62 0.90
C TYR A 27 -21.66 8.10 2.31
N GLY A 28 -20.62 8.56 3.02
CA GLY A 28 -20.77 9.08 4.37
C GLY A 28 -19.44 9.44 5.03
N ASP A 29 -19.53 10.17 6.12
CA ASP A 29 -18.38 10.54 6.93
C ASP A 29 -18.14 9.46 7.99
N THR A 30 -16.87 9.07 8.13
CA THR A 30 -16.39 8.31 9.27
C THR A 30 -15.86 9.27 10.35
N LYS A 31 -15.31 8.73 11.42
CA LYS A 31 -14.61 9.56 12.42
C LYS A 31 -13.37 10.28 11.84
N PHE A 32 -12.79 9.79 10.76
CA PHE A 32 -11.48 10.20 10.27
C PHE A 32 -11.51 10.87 8.90
N GLN A 33 -12.50 10.54 8.06
CA GLN A 33 -12.52 10.96 6.66
C GLN A 33 -13.89 10.75 6.01
N ASN A 34 -14.16 11.42 4.89
CA ASN A 34 -15.28 11.08 4.03
C ASN A 34 -14.98 9.81 3.24
N CYS A 35 -15.94 8.90 3.13
CA CYS A 35 -15.81 7.64 2.41
C CYS A 35 -16.89 7.50 1.36
N LEU A 36 -16.49 7.26 0.11
CA LEU A 36 -17.35 6.91 -1.01
C LEU A 36 -16.95 5.54 -1.57
N ILE A 37 -17.92 4.66 -1.75
CA ILE A 37 -17.77 3.44 -2.57
C ILE A 37 -18.81 3.50 -3.66
N ALA A 38 -18.37 3.55 -4.91
CA ALA A 38 -19.21 3.70 -6.08
C ALA A 38 -18.71 2.83 -7.24
N HIS A 39 -19.54 2.70 -8.28
CA HIS A 39 -19.15 2.06 -9.53
C HIS A 39 -19.11 3.10 -10.65
N SER A 40 -18.07 3.01 -11.46
CA SER A 40 -17.90 3.76 -12.70
C SER A 40 -17.70 2.79 -13.85
N PRO A 41 -18.33 3.00 -15.01
CA PRO A 41 -18.11 2.14 -16.18
C PRO A 41 -16.64 2.06 -16.64
N SER A 42 -15.83 3.08 -16.33
CA SER A 42 -14.45 3.16 -16.78
C SER A 42 -13.46 2.40 -15.89
N ILE A 43 -13.72 2.30 -14.58
CA ILE A 43 -12.76 1.71 -13.61
C ILE A 43 -13.37 0.64 -12.69
N GLY A 44 -14.64 0.30 -12.90
CA GLY A 44 -15.36 -0.64 -12.04
C GLY A 44 -15.69 -0.03 -10.66
N THR A 45 -15.85 -0.87 -9.67
CA THR A 45 -16.10 -0.45 -8.29
C THR A 45 -14.83 0.16 -7.69
N PHE A 46 -14.94 1.31 -7.06
CA PHE A 46 -13.81 2.04 -6.50
C PHE A 46 -14.08 2.56 -5.09
N LEU A 47 -13.00 2.75 -4.34
CA LEU A 47 -12.98 3.45 -3.06
C LEU A 47 -12.42 4.86 -3.28
N ALA A 48 -13.11 5.87 -2.75
CA ALA A 48 -12.54 7.20 -2.60
C ALA A 48 -12.64 7.65 -1.13
N LEU A 49 -11.57 8.25 -0.65
CA LEU A 49 -11.45 8.85 0.68
C LEU A 49 -11.16 10.34 0.50
N ASP A 50 -11.88 11.20 1.22
CA ASP A 50 -11.75 12.66 1.12
C ASP A 50 -11.74 13.17 -0.33
N LYS A 51 -12.62 12.59 -1.18
CA LYS A 51 -12.79 12.90 -2.60
C LYS A 51 -11.60 12.53 -3.49
N GLN A 52 -10.70 11.63 -3.05
CA GLN A 52 -9.61 11.09 -3.85
C GLN A 52 -9.72 9.58 -3.97
N ILE A 53 -9.57 9.05 -5.18
CA ILE A 53 -9.60 7.62 -5.43
C ILE A 53 -8.40 6.97 -4.74
N GLN A 54 -8.67 5.91 -3.97
CA GLN A 54 -7.65 5.13 -3.28
C GLN A 54 -7.36 3.81 -4.01
N SER A 55 -8.40 3.20 -4.55
CA SER A 55 -8.26 1.95 -5.30
C SER A 55 -9.45 1.73 -6.22
N SER A 56 -9.27 0.95 -7.27
CA SER A 56 -10.30 0.60 -8.24
C SER A 56 -10.24 -0.88 -8.63
N GLU A 57 -11.39 -1.42 -9.04
CA GLU A 57 -11.50 -2.80 -9.52
C GLU A 57 -10.63 -3.07 -10.76
N ALA A 58 -10.39 -2.03 -11.57
CA ALA A 58 -9.61 -2.14 -12.78
C ALA A 58 -8.13 -2.44 -12.54
N ASP A 59 -7.52 -1.90 -11.47
CA ASP A 59 -6.07 -1.93 -11.31
C ASP A 59 -5.54 -2.08 -9.86
N TYR A 60 -6.41 -2.29 -8.84
CA TYR A 60 -5.98 -2.50 -7.46
C TYR A 60 -4.82 -3.49 -7.33
N PHE A 61 -4.79 -4.52 -8.18
CA PHE A 61 -3.78 -5.57 -8.15
C PHE A 61 -2.40 -5.06 -8.57
N VAL A 62 -2.30 -4.04 -9.42
CA VAL A 62 -1.01 -3.46 -9.83
C VAL A 62 -0.29 -2.91 -8.60
N TYR A 63 -0.95 -2.06 -7.83
CA TYR A 63 -0.40 -1.47 -6.61
C TYR A 63 -0.07 -2.53 -5.55
N HIS A 64 -1.03 -3.36 -5.19
CA HIS A 64 -0.87 -4.29 -4.07
C HIS A 64 0.10 -5.43 -4.37
N GLU A 65 0.14 -5.91 -5.61
CA GLU A 65 1.12 -6.91 -6.01
C GLU A 65 2.53 -6.33 -6.07
N ALA A 66 2.73 -5.10 -6.56
CA ALA A 66 4.01 -4.41 -6.49
C ALA A 66 4.46 -4.17 -5.05
N LEU A 67 3.57 -3.66 -4.20
CA LEU A 67 3.82 -3.36 -2.78
C LEU A 67 4.26 -4.59 -2.00
N VAL A 68 3.59 -5.72 -2.20
CA VAL A 68 3.79 -6.94 -1.39
C VAL A 68 4.86 -7.85 -1.97
N HIS A 69 4.71 -8.23 -3.25
CA HIS A 69 5.52 -9.33 -3.78
C HIS A 69 6.96 -8.95 -4.04
N THR A 70 7.24 -7.69 -4.35
CA THR A 70 8.62 -7.20 -4.48
C THR A 70 9.42 -7.42 -3.21
N CYS A 71 8.81 -7.15 -2.05
CA CYS A 71 9.47 -7.39 -0.76
C CYS A 71 9.51 -8.87 -0.38
N VAL A 72 8.38 -9.58 -0.51
CA VAL A 72 8.28 -10.99 -0.09
C VAL A 72 9.23 -11.89 -0.87
N THR A 73 9.43 -11.65 -2.17
CA THR A 73 10.36 -12.44 -3.00
C THR A 73 11.83 -12.14 -2.70
N SER A 74 12.11 -10.95 -2.17
CA SER A 74 13.47 -10.52 -1.79
C SER A 74 13.88 -11.01 -0.41
N LEU A 75 12.92 -11.38 0.44
CA LEU A 75 13.17 -11.93 1.77
C LEU A 75 13.38 -13.46 1.73
N ASP A 76 14.06 -13.97 2.76
CA ASP A 76 14.25 -15.41 2.95
C ASP A 76 13.19 -15.94 3.92
N ASN A 77 12.15 -16.59 3.34
CA ASN A 77 11.09 -17.27 4.09
C ASN A 77 10.42 -16.39 5.18
N PRO A 78 9.88 -15.21 4.84
CA PRO A 78 9.27 -14.30 5.82
C PRO A 78 8.08 -14.97 6.53
N LYS A 79 7.92 -14.69 7.82
CA LYS A 79 6.91 -15.31 8.70
C LYS A 79 5.93 -14.31 9.29
N ASN A 80 6.39 -13.10 9.55
CA ASN A 80 5.58 -12.09 10.24
C ASN A 80 5.58 -10.79 9.44
N ALA A 81 4.41 -10.32 9.09
CA ALA A 81 4.22 -9.01 8.46
C ALA A 81 3.34 -8.11 9.33
N LEU A 82 3.62 -6.81 9.30
CA LEU A 82 2.79 -5.77 9.87
C LEU A 82 2.31 -4.86 8.74
N ILE A 83 1.02 -4.58 8.69
CA ILE A 83 0.43 -3.56 7.84
C ILE A 83 -0.04 -2.41 8.72
N ILE A 84 0.30 -1.19 8.36
CA ILE A 84 -0.19 0.05 8.96
C ILE A 84 -1.00 0.77 7.88
N GLY A 85 -2.32 0.89 8.08
CA GLY A 85 -3.28 1.34 7.08
C GLY A 85 -3.87 0.20 6.26
N GLY A 86 -4.18 0.45 4.99
CA GLY A 86 -4.71 -0.55 4.06
C GLY A 86 -6.17 -0.95 4.36
N GLY A 87 -7.04 0.03 4.60
CA GLY A 87 -8.43 -0.14 5.06
C GLY A 87 -9.29 -1.13 4.27
N GLU A 88 -8.99 -1.37 3.01
CA GLU A 88 -9.70 -2.36 2.19
C GLU A 88 -9.23 -3.81 2.40
N GLY A 89 -8.04 -3.99 3.04
CA GLY A 89 -7.48 -5.30 3.35
C GLY A 89 -6.86 -6.03 2.17
N THR A 90 -6.71 -5.39 1.00
CA THR A 90 -6.15 -6.03 -0.19
C THR A 90 -4.67 -6.35 -0.01
N THR A 91 -3.91 -5.47 0.66
CA THR A 91 -2.51 -5.75 1.06
C THR A 91 -2.41 -7.00 1.94
N ALA A 92 -3.33 -7.18 2.88
CA ALA A 92 -3.38 -8.41 3.68
C ALA A 92 -3.74 -9.63 2.82
N ALA A 93 -4.66 -9.48 1.87
CA ALA A 93 -5.02 -10.55 0.94
C ALA A 93 -3.83 -11.01 0.09
N GLU A 94 -3.00 -10.06 -0.38
CA GLU A 94 -1.78 -10.39 -1.14
C GLU A 94 -0.75 -11.14 -0.28
N LEU A 95 -0.49 -10.69 0.94
CA LEU A 95 0.40 -11.40 1.88
C LEU A 95 -0.08 -12.83 2.17
N LEU A 96 -1.38 -13.03 2.32
CA LEU A 96 -1.98 -14.33 2.63
C LEU A 96 -1.92 -15.33 1.46
N LYS A 97 -1.63 -14.88 0.23
CA LYS A 97 -1.31 -15.79 -0.89
C LYS A 97 -0.06 -16.63 -0.56
N HIS A 98 0.88 -16.09 0.22
CA HIS A 98 2.09 -16.79 0.67
C HIS A 98 1.81 -17.62 1.92
N LYS A 99 2.04 -18.94 1.81
CA LYS A 99 1.85 -19.85 2.95
C LYS A 99 2.85 -19.54 4.07
N GLY A 100 2.37 -19.49 5.31
CA GLY A 100 3.22 -19.31 6.49
C GLY A 100 3.43 -17.86 6.93
N ILE A 101 3.03 -16.86 6.17
CA ILE A 101 3.04 -15.46 6.63
C ILE A 101 1.85 -15.20 7.55
N LYS A 102 2.12 -14.67 8.74
CA LYS A 102 1.16 -14.14 9.70
C LYS A 102 1.13 -12.63 9.58
N VAL A 103 -0.06 -12.05 9.59
CA VAL A 103 -0.30 -10.64 9.34
C VAL A 103 -0.93 -9.98 10.55
N ASP A 104 -0.23 -9.03 11.17
CA ASP A 104 -0.85 -8.05 12.05
C ASP A 104 -1.26 -6.85 11.18
N TRP A 105 -2.55 -6.57 11.09
CA TRP A 105 -3.09 -5.48 10.28
C TRP A 105 -3.70 -4.43 11.18
N VAL A 106 -3.09 -3.24 11.23
CA VAL A 106 -3.49 -2.13 12.09
C VAL A 106 -4.09 -1.02 11.24
N GLU A 107 -5.39 -0.81 11.38
CA GLU A 107 -6.14 0.21 10.65
C GLU A 107 -6.88 1.13 11.64
N ILE A 108 -6.76 2.44 11.42
CA ILE A 108 -7.36 3.42 12.32
C ILE A 108 -8.87 3.54 12.13
N ASP A 109 -9.34 3.34 10.90
CA ASP A 109 -10.73 3.53 10.51
C ASP A 109 -11.47 2.19 10.31
N GLY A 110 -12.02 1.69 11.42
CA GLY A 110 -12.79 0.43 11.38
C GLY A 110 -14.08 0.53 10.54
N GLU A 111 -14.58 1.73 10.27
CA GLU A 111 -15.75 1.91 9.42
C GLU A 111 -15.40 1.75 7.94
N VAL A 112 -14.28 2.30 7.49
CA VAL A 112 -13.75 2.05 6.15
C VAL A 112 -13.55 0.55 5.94
N VAL A 113 -12.92 -0.17 6.88
CA VAL A 113 -12.75 -1.63 6.78
C VAL A 113 -14.10 -2.33 6.61
N ARG A 114 -15.11 -1.95 7.40
CA ARG A 114 -16.45 -2.56 7.34
C ARG A 114 -17.12 -2.29 5.99
N MET A 115 -17.02 -1.06 5.46
CA MET A 115 -17.65 -0.67 4.21
C MET A 115 -16.94 -1.29 3.00
N CYS A 116 -15.61 -1.29 2.98
CA CYS A 116 -14.82 -1.97 1.95
C CYS A 116 -15.15 -3.47 1.91
N ARG A 117 -15.16 -4.14 3.05
CA ARG A 117 -15.51 -5.55 3.13
C ARG A 117 -16.91 -5.84 2.61
N LYS A 118 -17.86 -4.92 2.80
CA LYS A 118 -19.24 -5.08 2.35
C LYS A 118 -19.41 -4.84 0.84
N TYR A 119 -18.76 -3.83 0.30
CA TYR A 119 -19.10 -3.31 -1.02
C TYR A 119 -18.01 -3.46 -2.08
N LEU A 120 -16.70 -3.43 -1.73
CA LEU A 120 -15.64 -3.61 -2.72
C LEU A 120 -15.49 -5.09 -3.09
N PRO A 121 -15.54 -5.47 -4.38
CA PRO A 121 -15.45 -6.87 -4.79
C PRO A 121 -14.08 -7.51 -4.49
N TYR A 122 -13.02 -6.73 -4.49
CA TYR A 122 -11.63 -7.16 -4.30
C TYR A 122 -11.12 -7.04 -2.86
N ALA A 123 -11.89 -6.43 -1.94
CA ALA A 123 -11.50 -6.34 -0.53
C ALA A 123 -11.42 -7.71 0.16
N LEU A 124 -10.61 -7.82 1.19
CA LEU A 124 -10.50 -9.04 2.01
C LEU A 124 -11.83 -9.37 2.70
N LYS A 125 -12.55 -10.36 2.16
CA LYS A 125 -13.90 -10.73 2.65
C LYS A 125 -13.89 -11.59 3.90
N LYS A 126 -12.91 -12.50 4.02
CA LYS A 126 -12.80 -13.45 5.13
C LYS A 126 -11.42 -13.37 5.74
N TYR A 127 -11.37 -13.26 7.05
CA TYR A 127 -10.10 -13.32 7.77
C TYR A 127 -9.65 -14.77 7.90
N ASP A 128 -8.43 -15.01 7.49
CA ASP A 128 -7.70 -16.24 7.74
C ASP A 128 -7.18 -16.21 9.20
N SER A 129 -7.01 -17.38 9.83
CA SER A 129 -6.45 -17.50 11.19
C SER A 129 -5.06 -16.88 11.35
N ARG A 130 -4.36 -16.65 10.23
CA ARG A 130 -3.07 -15.95 10.18
C ARG A 130 -3.19 -14.44 10.23
N THR A 131 -4.41 -13.87 10.12
CA THR A 131 -4.64 -12.42 10.09
C THR A 131 -5.22 -11.94 11.42
N LYS A 132 -4.56 -10.97 12.02
CA LYS A 132 -5.06 -10.25 13.19
C LYS A 132 -5.33 -8.79 12.79
N LEU A 133 -6.62 -8.45 12.60
CA LEU A 133 -7.04 -7.06 12.44
C LEU A 133 -7.07 -6.37 13.80
N ILE A 134 -6.48 -5.20 13.89
CA ILE A 134 -6.42 -4.34 15.07
C ILE A 134 -6.92 -2.96 14.65
N ILE A 135 -8.11 -2.58 15.13
CA ILE A 135 -8.62 -1.22 14.92
C ILE A 135 -7.93 -0.28 15.90
N GLY A 136 -7.12 0.63 15.37
CA GLY A 136 -6.35 1.54 16.20
C GLY A 136 -5.28 2.32 15.43
N ASP A 137 -4.63 3.20 16.16
CA ASP A 137 -3.56 4.07 15.65
C ASP A 137 -2.26 3.27 15.45
N GLY A 138 -1.82 3.14 14.19
CA GLY A 138 -0.61 2.42 13.79
C GLY A 138 0.67 2.98 14.39
N ILE A 139 0.73 4.31 14.62
CA ILE A 139 1.88 4.96 15.26
C ILE A 139 1.98 4.58 16.72
N LYS A 140 0.84 4.57 17.44
CA LYS A 140 0.80 4.11 18.82
C LYS A 140 1.13 2.61 18.90
N TYR A 141 0.67 1.83 17.92
CA TYR A 141 0.95 0.41 17.87
C TYR A 141 2.45 0.13 17.73
N ILE A 142 3.14 0.71 16.73
CA ILE A 142 4.57 0.49 16.50
C ILE A 142 5.43 0.93 17.68
N ARG A 143 5.03 1.99 18.40
CA ARG A 143 5.70 2.47 19.62
C ARG A 143 5.64 1.46 20.78
N LYS A 144 4.50 0.82 20.96
CA LYS A 144 4.24 -0.09 22.09
C LYS A 144 4.55 -1.54 21.77
N CYS A 145 4.57 -1.91 20.50
CA CYS A 145 4.81 -3.26 20.04
C CYS A 145 6.22 -3.73 20.44
N ARG A 146 6.32 -4.96 20.95
CA ARG A 146 7.61 -5.63 21.25
C ARG A 146 7.95 -6.71 20.24
N LYS A 147 7.01 -7.04 19.35
CA LYS A 147 7.18 -8.03 18.28
C LYS A 147 8.07 -7.45 17.18
N THR A 148 8.85 -8.32 16.55
CA THR A 148 9.62 -8.00 15.34
C THR A 148 8.95 -8.62 14.12
N TYR A 149 9.16 -8.00 12.96
CA TYR A 149 8.55 -8.36 11.69
C TYR A 149 9.61 -8.50 10.61
N ASP A 150 9.37 -9.42 9.69
CA ASP A 150 10.19 -9.57 8.48
C ASP A 150 9.83 -8.52 7.43
N LEU A 151 8.56 -8.11 7.43
CA LEU A 151 8.05 -7.08 6.52
C LEU A 151 7.12 -6.13 7.29
N ILE A 152 7.36 -4.83 7.16
CA ILE A 152 6.43 -3.80 7.61
C ILE A 152 5.99 -3.01 6.38
N ILE A 153 4.68 -2.82 6.21
CA ILE A 153 4.09 -2.11 5.09
C ILE A 153 3.35 -0.88 5.62
N GLY A 154 3.75 0.30 5.16
CA GLY A 154 3.02 1.53 5.36
C GLY A 154 2.08 1.77 4.17
N ASP A 155 0.87 1.26 4.28
CA ASP A 155 -0.18 1.36 3.26
C ASP A 155 -1.18 2.45 3.66
N VAL A 156 -0.70 3.70 3.62
CA VAL A 156 -1.40 4.89 4.12
C VAL A 156 -1.46 5.92 3.00
N ILE A 157 -2.53 6.70 2.99
CA ILE A 157 -2.74 7.79 2.03
C ILE A 157 -1.57 8.77 1.99
N GLU A 158 -1.52 9.57 0.96
CA GLU A 158 -0.48 10.57 0.73
C GLU A 158 -0.43 11.60 1.88
N PRO A 159 0.78 12.07 2.25
CA PRO A 159 0.98 12.92 3.42
C PRO A 159 0.33 14.30 3.33
N TYR A 160 0.00 14.78 2.13
CA TYR A 160 -0.67 16.06 1.94
C TYR A 160 -2.18 15.98 2.10
N MET A 161 -2.76 14.77 2.05
CA MET A 161 -4.20 14.58 2.16
C MET A 161 -4.71 14.71 3.60
N ASN A 162 -3.92 14.22 4.55
CA ASN A 162 -4.35 14.18 5.95
C ASN A 162 -3.14 14.32 6.89
N PRO A 163 -3.19 15.25 7.88
CA PRO A 163 -2.11 15.41 8.86
C PRO A 163 -1.74 14.15 9.65
N ILE A 164 -2.70 13.22 9.82
CA ILE A 164 -2.43 11.92 10.47
C ILE A 164 -1.49 11.08 9.62
N ALA A 165 -1.62 11.13 8.30
CA ALA A 165 -0.74 10.41 7.38
C ALA A 165 0.68 11.02 7.38
N GLU A 166 0.81 12.34 7.48
CA GLU A 166 2.12 13.02 7.47
C GLU A 166 3.08 12.46 8.52
N VAL A 167 2.57 12.01 9.66
CA VAL A 167 3.40 11.55 10.80
C VAL A 167 4.20 10.28 10.49
N ILE A 168 3.82 9.49 9.50
CA ILE A 168 4.58 8.29 9.11
C ILE A 168 5.72 8.59 8.12
N TYR A 169 5.75 9.78 7.50
CA TYR A 169 6.75 10.16 6.50
C TYR A 169 7.89 10.99 7.11
N ASN A 170 8.42 10.56 8.25
CA ASN A 170 9.52 11.22 8.94
C ASN A 170 10.53 10.25 9.55
N GLU A 171 11.67 10.81 9.97
CA GLU A 171 12.79 10.04 10.52
C GLU A 171 12.45 9.33 11.84
N ASP A 172 11.68 9.96 12.72
CA ASP A 172 11.30 9.36 14.02
C ASP A 172 10.47 8.09 13.82
N PHE A 173 9.51 8.12 12.90
CA PHE A 173 8.72 6.94 12.55
C PHE A 173 9.58 5.88 11.87
N ALA A 174 10.43 6.27 10.91
CA ALA A 174 11.34 5.35 10.24
C ALA A 174 12.27 4.61 11.23
N ARG A 175 12.80 5.30 12.25
CA ARG A 175 13.60 4.69 13.32
C ARG A 175 12.80 3.68 14.14
N LYS A 176 11.53 3.95 14.43
CA LYS A 176 10.65 3.02 15.13
C LYS A 176 10.37 1.77 14.29
N VAL A 177 10.12 1.94 13.00
CA VAL A 177 9.97 0.85 12.05
C VAL A 177 11.26 0.01 12.01
N TYR A 178 12.41 0.65 11.85
CA TYR A 178 13.71 -0.02 11.84
C TYR A 178 13.94 -0.89 13.08
N ALA A 179 13.60 -0.37 14.27
CA ALA A 179 13.73 -1.11 15.53
C ALA A 179 12.77 -2.31 15.65
N ARG A 180 11.74 -2.39 14.83
CA ARG A 180 10.75 -3.50 14.80
C ARG A 180 10.95 -4.46 13.65
N LEU A 181 11.93 -4.23 12.80
CA LEU A 181 12.31 -5.18 11.76
C LEU A 181 13.31 -6.20 12.28
N THR A 182 13.20 -7.44 11.79
CA THR A 182 14.25 -8.46 11.94
C THR A 182 15.54 -8.01 11.25
N GLU A 183 16.65 -8.71 11.46
CA GLU A 183 17.94 -8.38 10.85
C GLU A 183 17.94 -8.32 9.32
N GLN A 184 17.04 -9.08 8.68
CA GLN A 184 16.87 -9.06 7.22
C GLN A 184 15.60 -8.33 6.79
N GLY A 185 14.91 -7.69 7.75
CA GLY A 185 13.59 -7.13 7.51
C GLY A 185 13.57 -5.94 6.55
N MET A 186 12.42 -5.76 5.91
CA MET A 186 12.15 -4.67 4.96
C MET A 186 10.95 -3.84 5.39
N TYR A 187 11.00 -2.56 5.05
CA TYR A 187 9.89 -1.62 5.13
C TYR A 187 9.55 -1.11 3.73
N VAL A 188 8.28 -1.05 3.39
CA VAL A 188 7.82 -0.47 2.12
C VAL A 188 6.69 0.52 2.37
N THR A 189 6.70 1.63 1.66
CA THR A 189 5.68 2.68 1.72
C THR A 189 5.70 3.53 0.46
N LEU A 190 4.69 4.40 0.29
CA LEU A 190 4.68 5.42 -0.77
C LEU A 190 5.94 6.30 -0.68
N SER A 191 6.44 6.70 -1.83
CA SER A 191 7.72 7.42 -1.97
C SER A 191 7.53 8.93 -1.88
N TRP A 192 7.18 9.43 -0.68
CA TRP A 192 6.97 10.85 -0.42
C TRP A 192 8.06 11.46 0.47
N GLY A 193 8.49 12.67 0.13
CA GLY A 193 9.43 13.48 0.90
C GLY A 193 9.10 14.96 0.84
N LYS A 194 9.67 15.77 1.75
CA LYS A 194 9.53 17.23 1.73
C LYS A 194 10.73 17.87 1.02
N GLU A 195 10.47 18.68 0.00
CA GLU A 195 11.43 19.55 -0.67
C GLU A 195 10.93 21.00 -0.61
N ASN A 196 11.74 21.91 -0.09
CA ASN A 196 11.35 23.31 0.11
C ASN A 196 10.01 23.49 0.84
N GLY A 197 9.77 22.65 1.88
CA GLY A 197 8.56 22.66 2.68
C GLY A 197 7.30 22.06 2.04
N LYS A 198 7.37 21.62 0.78
CA LYS A 198 6.25 20.97 0.07
C LYS A 198 6.45 19.48 -0.04
N TRP A 199 5.39 18.72 0.08
CA TRP A 199 5.37 17.28 -0.17
C TRP A 199 5.55 17.03 -1.66
N LYS A 200 6.42 16.08 -2.00
CA LYS A 200 6.67 15.64 -3.38
C LYS A 200 6.90 14.13 -3.42
N ASN A 201 6.57 13.56 -4.55
CA ASN A 201 6.98 12.21 -4.88
C ASN A 201 8.49 12.23 -5.19
N VAL A 202 9.28 11.51 -4.40
CA VAL A 202 10.74 11.49 -4.52
C VAL A 202 11.24 10.05 -4.53
N PRO A 203 12.16 9.68 -5.45
CA PRO A 203 12.61 8.28 -5.57
C PRO A 203 13.18 7.72 -4.28
N VAL A 204 13.96 8.51 -3.55
CA VAL A 204 14.57 8.09 -2.28
C VAL A 204 14.33 9.17 -1.21
N PRO A 205 13.28 9.05 -0.40
CA PRO A 205 13.01 9.99 0.67
C PRO A 205 14.17 10.10 1.67
N SER A 206 14.60 11.32 1.95
CA SER A 206 15.76 11.60 2.79
C SER A 206 15.63 11.00 4.19
N TYR A 207 14.43 10.96 4.75
CA TYR A 207 14.17 10.39 6.07
C TYR A 207 14.41 8.87 6.12
N LEU A 208 14.15 8.14 5.01
CA LEU A 208 14.47 6.72 4.91
C LEU A 208 15.98 6.50 4.75
N LYS A 209 16.61 7.28 3.87
CA LYS A 209 18.06 7.19 3.63
C LYS A 209 18.92 7.44 4.88
N LYS A 210 18.44 8.26 5.81
CA LYS A 210 19.11 8.51 7.11
C LYS A 210 19.04 7.34 8.08
N VAL A 211 18.11 6.42 7.90
CA VAL A 211 17.82 5.33 8.85
C VAL A 211 18.21 3.97 8.31
N PHE A 212 17.99 3.74 7.03
CA PHE A 212 18.20 2.45 6.40
C PHE A 212 19.47 2.45 5.54
N PRO A 213 20.28 1.38 5.58
CA PRO A 213 21.47 1.28 4.74
C PRO A 213 21.14 1.11 3.26
N ILE A 214 19.95 0.55 2.94
CA ILE A 214 19.50 0.32 1.58
C ILE A 214 18.11 0.91 1.44
N VAL A 215 17.91 1.77 0.43
CA VAL A 215 16.60 2.29 0.03
C VAL A 215 16.51 2.22 -1.48
N ARG A 216 15.53 1.44 -1.99
CA ARG A 216 15.29 1.25 -3.42
C ARG A 216 13.91 1.76 -3.80
N PRO A 217 13.80 2.67 -4.75
CA PRO A 217 12.52 3.04 -5.35
C PRO A 217 12.06 1.97 -6.33
N ILE A 218 10.76 1.73 -6.35
CA ILE A 218 10.10 1.02 -7.44
C ILE A 218 9.06 1.94 -8.06
N HIS A 219 8.85 1.79 -9.37
CA HIS A 219 8.03 2.68 -10.17
C HIS A 219 7.15 1.88 -11.11
N PHE A 220 5.86 2.23 -11.18
CA PHE A 220 4.89 1.58 -12.06
C PHE A 220 3.72 2.52 -12.37
N TYR A 221 3.10 2.31 -13.53
CA TYR A 221 1.95 3.08 -13.98
C TYR A 221 0.64 2.50 -13.45
N MET A 222 -0.25 3.37 -12.94
CA MET A 222 -1.59 3.03 -12.47
C MET A 222 -2.65 3.53 -13.46
N PRO A 223 -3.23 2.64 -14.31
CA PRO A 223 -4.13 3.03 -15.39
C PRO A 223 -5.37 3.80 -14.95
N ALA A 224 -6.01 3.38 -13.85
CA ALA A 224 -7.22 4.05 -13.36
C ALA A 224 -6.94 5.45 -12.81
N PHE A 225 -5.73 5.71 -12.37
CA PHE A 225 -5.30 7.02 -11.88
C PHE A 225 -4.72 7.89 -13.01
N GLY A 226 -4.25 7.27 -14.10
CA GLY A 226 -3.54 7.96 -15.16
C GLY A 226 -2.17 8.49 -14.74
N LEU A 227 -1.57 7.89 -13.71
CA LEU A 227 -0.38 8.39 -13.03
C LEU A 227 0.65 7.30 -12.79
N ASP A 228 1.89 7.74 -12.69
CA ASP A 228 3.00 6.92 -12.21
C ASP A 228 3.07 6.94 -10.69
N PHE A 229 3.14 5.74 -10.11
CA PHE A 229 3.31 5.56 -8.68
C PHE A 229 4.74 5.15 -8.34
N MET A 230 5.25 5.68 -7.26
CA MET A 230 6.52 5.26 -6.69
C MET A 230 6.35 4.76 -5.26
N LEU A 231 6.99 3.63 -4.95
CA LEU A 231 7.16 3.13 -3.60
C LEU A 231 8.64 3.13 -3.25
N SER A 232 8.95 3.26 -1.97
CA SER A 232 10.30 3.09 -1.43
C SER A 232 10.36 1.83 -0.61
N ILE A 233 11.30 0.94 -0.95
CA ILE A 233 11.64 -0.24 -0.16
C ILE A 233 12.91 0.07 0.62
N ALA A 234 12.79 0.11 1.94
CA ALA A 234 13.90 0.35 2.85
C ALA A 234 14.29 -0.97 3.54
N SER A 235 15.51 -1.41 3.37
CA SER A 235 15.98 -2.71 3.85
C SER A 235 17.16 -2.57 4.80
N LYS A 236 17.23 -3.49 5.77
CA LYS A 236 18.37 -3.58 6.70
C LYS A 236 19.58 -4.29 6.08
N LYS A 237 19.36 -5.25 5.17
CA LYS A 237 20.45 -6.10 4.70
C LYS A 237 20.33 -6.46 3.22
N ASN A 238 19.21 -7.00 2.80
CA ASN A 238 19.05 -7.51 1.44
C ASN A 238 18.61 -6.39 0.51
N ASP A 239 19.28 -6.24 -0.62
CA ASP A 239 18.86 -5.31 -1.65
C ASP A 239 17.81 -6.00 -2.55
N PRO A 240 16.58 -5.47 -2.66
CA PRO A 240 15.58 -6.06 -3.55
C PRO A 240 16.01 -6.04 -5.03
N ALA A 241 16.86 -5.11 -5.45
CA ALA A 241 17.39 -5.05 -6.81
C ALA A 241 18.33 -6.22 -7.13
N ASP A 242 18.97 -6.81 -6.12
CA ASP A 242 19.87 -7.97 -6.27
C ASP A 242 19.15 -9.32 -6.18
N THR A 243 17.82 -9.31 -6.09
CA THR A 243 17.05 -10.55 -5.98
C THR A 243 17.10 -11.30 -7.30
N ASN A 244 17.75 -12.47 -7.30
CA ASN A 244 17.90 -13.26 -8.53
C ASN A 244 16.57 -13.85 -9.01
N ARG A 245 16.50 -14.06 -10.32
CA ARG A 245 15.30 -14.57 -11.03
C ARG A 245 14.79 -15.89 -10.46
N ASP A 246 15.68 -16.82 -10.12
CA ASP A 246 15.28 -18.15 -9.64
C ASP A 246 14.64 -18.09 -8.25
N LYS A 247 15.13 -17.20 -7.37
CA LYS A 247 14.52 -16.93 -6.06
C LYS A 247 13.09 -16.37 -6.23
N ILE A 248 12.90 -15.43 -7.15
CA ILE A 248 11.58 -14.86 -7.46
C ILE A 248 10.65 -15.96 -7.97
N LEU A 249 11.06 -16.71 -8.99
CA LEU A 249 10.28 -17.80 -9.58
C LEU A 249 9.89 -18.85 -8.54
N LYS A 250 10.82 -19.25 -7.66
CA LYS A 250 10.56 -20.22 -6.58
C LYS A 250 9.51 -19.66 -5.60
N SER A 251 9.62 -18.39 -5.23
CA SER A 251 8.72 -17.74 -4.27
C SER A 251 7.29 -17.60 -4.83
N ILE A 252 7.14 -17.23 -6.10
CA ILE A 252 5.82 -17.02 -6.71
C ILE A 252 5.19 -18.29 -7.28
N LYS A 253 5.96 -19.36 -7.52
CA LYS A 253 5.47 -20.62 -8.11
C LYS A 253 4.14 -21.11 -7.50
N PRO A 254 3.95 -21.14 -6.15
CA PRO A 254 2.71 -21.62 -5.55
C PRO A 254 1.49 -20.70 -5.75
N ILE A 255 1.73 -19.46 -6.14
CA ILE A 255 0.69 -18.42 -6.24
C ILE A 255 0.57 -17.84 -7.64
N LYS A 256 1.36 -18.31 -8.62
CA LYS A 256 1.44 -17.76 -9.98
C LYS A 256 0.08 -17.51 -10.62
N ASN A 257 -0.84 -18.46 -10.49
CA ASN A 257 -2.19 -18.36 -11.08
C ASN A 257 -3.13 -17.38 -10.35
N LYS A 258 -2.67 -16.80 -9.23
CA LYS A 258 -3.39 -15.80 -8.44
C LYS A 258 -2.84 -14.38 -8.64
N LEU A 259 -1.75 -14.24 -9.39
CA LEU A 259 -1.12 -12.96 -9.73
C LEU A 259 -1.64 -12.47 -11.08
N LYS A 260 -1.93 -11.19 -11.17
CA LYS A 260 -2.43 -10.52 -12.37
C LYS A 260 -1.38 -9.60 -12.99
N PHE A 261 -0.46 -9.10 -12.20
CA PHE A 261 0.55 -8.13 -12.58
C PHE A 261 1.98 -8.64 -12.31
N TYR A 262 2.26 -9.05 -11.08
CA TYR A 262 3.62 -9.32 -10.64
C TYR A 262 4.17 -10.67 -11.17
N ASN A 263 5.38 -10.62 -11.70
CA ASN A 263 6.20 -11.75 -12.11
C ASN A 263 7.69 -11.38 -12.05
N GLU A 264 8.57 -12.32 -12.42
CA GLU A 264 10.01 -12.09 -12.37
C GLU A 264 10.51 -10.98 -13.31
N LYS A 265 9.84 -10.76 -14.43
CA LYS A 265 10.17 -9.68 -15.36
C LYS A 265 9.71 -8.34 -14.78
N ILE A 266 8.48 -8.26 -14.32
CA ILE A 266 7.95 -7.05 -13.66
C ILE A 266 8.81 -6.66 -12.45
N HIS A 267 9.30 -7.62 -11.66
CA HIS A 267 10.21 -7.31 -10.54
C HIS A 267 11.40 -6.48 -10.99
N SER A 268 12.04 -6.87 -12.10
CA SER A 268 13.19 -6.13 -12.64
C SER A 268 12.79 -4.82 -13.30
N ASP A 269 11.67 -4.81 -14.03
CA ASP A 269 11.22 -3.65 -14.82
C ASP A 269 10.79 -2.46 -13.93
N ILE A 270 10.20 -2.74 -12.74
CA ILE A 270 9.75 -1.69 -11.81
C ILE A 270 10.87 -1.14 -10.93
N MET A 271 12.04 -1.79 -10.85
CA MET A 271 13.20 -1.28 -10.12
C MET A 271 13.81 -0.08 -10.84
N LEU A 272 13.83 1.07 -10.18
CA LEU A 272 14.56 2.23 -10.70
C LEU A 272 16.06 2.09 -10.38
N ASN A 273 16.89 2.25 -11.40
CA ASN A 273 18.32 2.41 -11.21
C ASN A 273 18.59 3.79 -10.59
N THR A 274 18.92 3.81 -9.33
CA THR A 274 19.40 5.00 -8.60
C THR A 274 20.94 5.02 -8.65
N GLY A 275 21.50 5.05 -9.87
CA GLY A 275 22.93 5.21 -10.07
C GLY A 275 23.48 6.52 -9.50
#